data_57d9e2b984ea84b2662117313f5d1b36
#
_entry.id   57d9e2b984ea84b2662117313f5d1b36
#
_cell.length_a   1.000
_cell.length_b   1.000
_cell.length_c   1.000
_cell.angle_alpha   90.00
_cell.angle_beta   90.00
_cell.angle_gamma   90.00
#
_symmetry.space_group_name_H-M   'P 1'
#
loop_
_entity.id
_entity.type
_entity.pdbx_description
1 polymer ?
#
loop_
_entity_poly.entity_id
_entity_poly.type
_entity_poly.pdbx_seq_one_letter_code
_entity_poly.pdbx_strand_id
1 'polypeptide(L)'
;MTGPGGQMHKGWRRHMRWAPEETWRCLPASPAWTCIPIEQGEMHLATSASLFSPSTSFGGWKRSPILTESQQAAGPVDVLAWPEITGYLLDAALGRDPEPASASQQDVYSYTIDFFTPPDPRRYRGVKVERLEIRTTPPGLRLRLWLRAWGEEPNGDLSEDLFDYAGLTPGPFRLRDASVGLNGAGILDLEEFGIIVDNALAAGPTMGGRPAYLIAGPRSISLELGRLHVSDLLNTAIREGAPLSFSAALAHPAGHELALELPVLYAAEINDGAPPWAVARSRAVLQAATDVSGRDLVYSVTLAGTTTTTTF
;
A
#
# COMPACT_ATOMS: atom_id res chain seq x y z
N MET A 1 32.30 -17.60 -35.16
CA MET A 1 31.31 -16.54 -34.85
C MET A 1 30.51 -17.01 -33.64
N THR A 2 30.95 -16.63 -32.44
CA THR A 2 30.26 -16.92 -31.20
C THR A 2 29.20 -15.81 -31.00
N GLY A 3 27.93 -16.21 -31.17
CA GLY A 3 26.80 -15.33 -30.86
C GLY A 3 26.83 -14.89 -29.40
N PRO A 4 26.35 -13.66 -29.07
CA PRO A 4 26.27 -13.22 -27.69
C PRO A 4 25.30 -14.16 -26.94
N GLY A 5 25.88 -14.97 -26.03
CA GLY A 5 25.09 -15.78 -25.12
C GLY A 5 24.18 -14.87 -24.29
N GLY A 6 22.90 -14.88 -24.62
CA GLY A 6 21.91 -14.18 -23.85
C GLY A 6 21.99 -14.67 -22.39
N GLN A 7 22.47 -13.81 -21.49
CA GLN A 7 22.38 -14.09 -20.06
C GLN A 7 20.90 -14.23 -19.73
N MET A 8 20.48 -15.43 -19.35
CA MET A 8 19.17 -15.60 -18.75
C MET A 8 19.13 -14.83 -17.45
N HIS A 9 18.51 -13.66 -17.47
CA HIS A 9 18.28 -12.88 -16.27
C HIS A 9 17.30 -13.64 -15.39
N LYS A 10 17.80 -14.16 -14.27
CA LYS A 10 16.96 -14.83 -13.27
C LYS A 10 16.06 -13.75 -12.64
N GLY A 11 14.75 -13.98 -12.62
CA GLY A 11 13.74 -13.02 -12.13
C GLY A 11 13.88 -12.55 -10.66
N TRP A 12 14.87 -13.07 -9.93
CA TRP A 12 15.19 -12.67 -8.55
C TRP A 12 16.14 -11.47 -8.45
N ARG A 13 16.56 -10.86 -9.56
CA ARG A 13 17.34 -9.61 -9.60
C ARG A 13 16.44 -8.40 -9.82
N ARG A 14 15.38 -8.29 -9.04
CA ARG A 14 14.50 -7.11 -9.06
C ARG A 14 14.74 -6.32 -7.79
N HIS A 15 15.04 -5.06 -7.96
CA HIS A 15 15.30 -4.14 -6.85
C HIS A 15 14.46 -2.89 -7.00
N MET A 16 14.07 -2.30 -5.88
CA MET A 16 13.29 -1.08 -5.84
C MET A 16 13.87 -0.13 -4.79
N ARG A 17 13.90 1.17 -5.12
CA ARG A 17 14.20 2.23 -4.16
C ARG A 17 13.28 3.41 -4.37
N TRP A 18 12.93 4.06 -3.29
CA TRP A 18 12.04 5.21 -3.26
C TRP A 18 12.76 6.43 -2.72
N ALA A 19 12.44 7.60 -3.28
CA ALA A 19 12.82 8.89 -2.72
C ALA A 19 11.61 9.82 -2.70
N PRO A 20 11.38 10.56 -1.60
CA PRO A 20 10.33 11.57 -1.56
C PRO A 20 10.67 12.69 -2.54
N GLU A 21 9.65 13.22 -3.20
CA GLU A 21 9.75 14.37 -4.07
C GLU A 21 9.60 15.65 -3.26
N GLU A 22 10.38 16.68 -3.60
CA GLU A 22 10.27 17.99 -2.97
C GLU A 22 8.97 18.70 -3.36
N THR A 23 8.61 18.57 -4.61
CA THR A 23 7.30 18.92 -5.18
C THR A 23 6.93 17.86 -6.19
N TRP A 24 5.64 17.73 -6.51
CA TRP A 24 5.18 16.67 -7.41
C TRP A 24 5.99 16.59 -8.71
N ARG A 25 6.55 15.43 -8.99
CA ARG A 25 7.46 15.08 -10.10
C ARG A 25 8.87 15.68 -10.02
N CYS A 26 9.19 16.39 -8.96
CA CYS A 26 10.49 17.00 -8.79
C CYS A 26 11.29 16.29 -7.70
N LEU A 27 12.29 15.52 -8.13
CA LEU A 27 13.24 14.90 -7.24
C LEU A 27 14.21 15.98 -6.70
N PRO A 28 14.53 16.01 -5.39
CA PRO A 28 15.53 16.93 -4.86
C PRO A 28 16.91 16.67 -5.47
N ALA A 29 17.79 17.67 -5.45
CA ALA A 29 19.13 17.57 -6.02
C ALA A 29 19.98 16.46 -5.35
N SER A 30 19.71 16.18 -4.07
CA SER A 30 20.35 15.10 -3.31
C SER A 30 19.26 14.24 -2.68
N PRO A 31 18.67 13.32 -3.43
CA PRO A 31 17.54 12.52 -2.94
C PRO A 31 17.97 11.50 -1.89
N ALA A 32 17.21 11.42 -0.81
CA ALA A 32 17.35 10.37 0.19
C ALA A 32 16.66 9.10 -0.31
N TRP A 33 17.44 8.18 -0.87
CA TRP A 33 16.91 6.91 -1.36
C TRP A 33 16.74 5.89 -0.24
N THR A 34 15.58 5.27 -0.18
CA THR A 34 15.28 4.11 0.67
C THR A 34 15.12 2.88 -0.20
N CYS A 35 15.99 1.88 0.00
CA CYS A 35 15.91 0.61 -0.71
C CYS A 35 14.83 -0.28 -0.06
N ILE A 36 13.91 -0.77 -0.88
CA ILE A 36 12.75 -1.54 -0.43
C ILE A 36 12.84 -2.93 -1.04
N PRO A 37 13.00 -3.99 -0.22
CA PRO A 37 12.98 -5.36 -0.70
C PRO A 37 11.56 -5.74 -1.13
N ILE A 38 11.42 -6.08 -2.39
CA ILE A 38 10.15 -6.53 -2.97
C ILE A 38 10.05 -8.05 -2.97
N GLU A 39 8.85 -8.57 -2.81
CA GLU A 39 8.60 -9.98 -2.94
C GLU A 39 8.67 -10.41 -4.41
N GLN A 40 9.27 -11.56 -4.67
CA GLN A 40 9.47 -12.04 -6.06
C GLN A 40 8.13 -12.32 -6.73
N GLY A 41 7.94 -11.76 -7.92
CA GLY A 41 6.78 -12.03 -8.77
C GLY A 41 5.57 -11.11 -8.55
N GLU A 42 5.57 -10.32 -7.49
CA GLU A 42 4.39 -9.56 -7.04
C GLU A 42 4.48 -8.05 -7.37
N MET A 43 5.22 -7.67 -8.40
CA MET A 43 5.23 -6.30 -8.88
C MET A 43 4.70 -6.20 -10.30
N HIS A 44 3.64 -5.42 -10.46
CA HIS A 44 2.95 -5.20 -11.73
C HIS A 44 2.73 -3.72 -12.04
N LEU A 45 3.73 -2.87 -11.76
CA LEU A 45 3.64 -1.48 -12.18
C LEU A 45 3.80 -1.41 -13.71
N ALA A 46 2.72 -1.17 -14.40
CA ALA A 46 2.67 -1.15 -15.86
C ALA A 46 2.07 0.14 -16.39
N THR A 47 2.65 0.65 -17.47
CA THR A 47 2.06 1.77 -18.19
C THR A 47 0.93 1.26 -19.07
N SER A 48 -0.25 1.82 -18.86
CA SER A 48 -1.43 1.59 -19.69
C SER A 48 -1.82 2.86 -20.43
N ALA A 49 -2.39 2.69 -21.63
CA ALA A 49 -2.91 3.79 -22.41
C ALA A 49 -4.41 3.58 -22.62
N SER A 50 -5.23 4.58 -22.31
CA SER A 50 -6.61 4.59 -22.77
C SER A 50 -6.66 5.02 -24.23
N LEU A 51 -7.40 4.26 -25.03
CA LEU A 51 -7.54 4.49 -26.46
C LEU A 51 -8.96 5.00 -26.73
N PHE A 52 -9.05 6.11 -27.41
CA PHE A 52 -10.32 6.68 -27.87
C PHE A 52 -10.47 6.49 -29.37
N SER A 53 -11.57 5.91 -29.78
CA SER A 53 -11.97 5.85 -31.19
C SER A 53 -13.22 6.73 -31.38
N PRO A 54 -13.09 7.92 -32.00
CA PRO A 54 -14.24 8.77 -32.19
C PRO A 54 -15.27 8.07 -33.09
N SER A 55 -16.50 7.98 -32.62
CA SER A 55 -17.64 7.41 -33.37
C SER A 55 -18.20 8.38 -34.43
N THR A 56 -17.32 9.07 -35.14
CA THR A 56 -17.75 9.92 -36.25
C THR A 56 -17.99 9.05 -37.46
N SER A 57 -19.24 8.99 -37.92
CA SER A 57 -19.61 8.37 -39.19
C SER A 57 -19.10 9.23 -40.35
N PHE A 58 -17.83 9.08 -40.71
CA PHE A 58 -17.41 9.46 -42.05
C PHE A 58 -18.02 8.44 -43.02
N GLY A 59 -18.94 8.89 -43.86
CA GLY A 59 -19.63 8.04 -44.84
C GLY A 59 -18.61 7.19 -45.63
N GLY A 60 -18.44 5.95 -45.27
CA GLY A 60 -17.54 5.02 -45.90
C GLY A 60 -16.95 4.01 -44.91
N TRP A 61 -16.46 2.89 -45.43
CA TRP A 61 -15.85 1.74 -44.71
C TRP A 61 -14.48 2.05 -44.07
N LYS A 62 -14.12 3.30 -43.82
CA LYS A 62 -12.85 3.67 -43.19
C LYS A 62 -12.96 3.55 -41.68
N ARG A 63 -12.03 2.79 -41.07
CA ARG A 63 -11.89 2.73 -39.61
C ARG A 63 -11.57 4.12 -39.05
N SER A 64 -12.28 4.53 -38.01
CA SER A 64 -11.94 5.75 -37.25
C SER A 64 -10.50 5.67 -36.73
N PRO A 65 -9.76 6.77 -36.73
CA PRO A 65 -8.43 6.78 -36.14
C PRO A 65 -8.53 6.43 -34.65
N ILE A 66 -7.58 5.62 -34.18
CA ILE A 66 -7.43 5.34 -32.76
C ILE A 66 -6.49 6.42 -32.20
N LEU A 67 -6.96 7.15 -31.21
CA LEU A 67 -6.18 8.18 -30.53
C LEU A 67 -5.84 7.70 -29.12
N THR A 68 -4.63 7.97 -28.66
CA THR A 68 -4.25 7.75 -27.27
C THR A 68 -4.80 8.92 -26.45
N GLU A 69 -5.73 8.62 -25.54
CA GLU A 69 -6.38 9.63 -24.69
C GLU A 69 -5.55 9.93 -23.44
N SER A 70 -5.09 8.89 -22.77
CA SER A 70 -4.26 9.05 -21.59
C SER A 70 -3.27 7.91 -21.43
N GLN A 71 -2.17 8.20 -20.76
CA GLN A 71 -1.16 7.23 -20.33
C GLN A 71 -0.96 7.38 -18.83
N GLN A 72 -1.01 6.29 -18.10
CA GLN A 72 -0.67 6.25 -16.68
C GLN A 72 0.06 4.96 -16.36
N ALA A 73 0.99 5.02 -15.42
CA ALA A 73 1.58 3.83 -14.85
C ALA A 73 0.90 3.54 -13.51
N ALA A 74 0.39 2.34 -13.36
CA ALA A 74 -0.29 1.93 -12.14
C ALA A 74 -0.12 0.44 -11.90
N GLY A 75 -0.21 0.02 -10.65
CA GLY A 75 -0.19 -1.39 -10.29
C GLY A 75 0.20 -1.67 -8.84
N PRO A 76 0.04 -2.92 -8.39
CA PRO A 76 0.40 -3.34 -7.06
C PRO A 76 1.90 -3.63 -6.92
N VAL A 77 2.40 -3.41 -5.71
CA VAL A 77 3.72 -3.83 -5.24
C VAL A 77 3.54 -4.49 -3.89
N ASP A 78 4.04 -5.71 -3.74
CA ASP A 78 4.01 -6.44 -2.48
C ASP A 78 5.37 -6.39 -1.78
N VAL A 79 5.33 -6.01 -0.52
CA VAL A 79 6.50 -5.87 0.34
C VAL A 79 6.23 -6.57 1.67
N LEU A 80 7.19 -7.33 2.17
CA LEU A 80 7.12 -7.80 3.55
C LEU A 80 7.39 -6.63 4.52
N ALA A 81 6.70 -6.62 5.64
CA ALA A 81 6.80 -5.55 6.63
C ALA A 81 8.11 -5.68 7.44
N TRP A 82 9.20 -5.23 6.86
CA TRP A 82 10.50 -5.11 7.53
C TRP A 82 10.45 -3.94 8.52
N PRO A 83 10.93 -4.08 9.75
CA PRO A 83 10.85 -3.04 10.76
C PRO A 83 11.31 -1.67 10.27
N GLU A 84 12.46 -1.60 9.60
CA GLU A 84 13.12 -0.35 9.20
C GLU A 84 12.38 0.40 8.10
N ILE A 85 11.60 -0.30 7.27
CA ILE A 85 10.92 0.31 6.12
C ILE A 85 9.40 0.42 6.32
N THR A 86 8.83 -0.31 7.28
CA THR A 86 7.37 -0.32 7.49
C THR A 86 6.84 1.06 7.79
N GLY A 87 7.47 1.80 8.70
CA GLY A 87 7.08 3.18 9.01
C GLY A 87 7.11 4.09 7.78
N TYR A 88 8.17 4.01 6.98
CA TYR A 88 8.31 4.78 5.75
C TYR A 88 7.19 4.50 4.73
N LEU A 89 6.80 3.23 4.57
CA LEU A 89 5.71 2.85 3.65
C LEU A 89 4.34 3.24 4.18
N LEU A 90 4.13 3.19 5.50
CA LEU A 90 2.92 3.69 6.14
C LEU A 90 2.82 5.21 5.98
N ASP A 91 3.89 5.97 6.23
CA ASP A 91 3.96 7.41 5.97
C ASP A 91 3.65 7.73 4.50
N ALA A 92 4.17 6.95 3.56
CA ALA A 92 3.91 7.15 2.14
C ALA A 92 2.43 6.95 1.77
N ALA A 93 1.76 6.01 2.42
CA ALA A 93 0.35 5.70 2.13
C ALA A 93 -0.62 6.62 2.86
N LEU A 94 -0.27 7.04 4.08
CA LEU A 94 -1.16 7.79 4.94
C LEU A 94 -0.93 9.31 4.85
N GLY A 95 0.22 9.73 4.38
CA GLY A 95 0.68 11.11 4.45
C GLY A 95 1.26 11.42 5.85
N ARG A 96 2.07 12.45 5.97
CA ARG A 96 2.39 13.00 7.28
C ARG A 96 1.22 13.84 7.76
N ASP A 97 0.95 13.80 9.05
CA ASP A 97 0.00 14.70 9.69
C ASP A 97 0.45 16.15 9.40
N PRO A 98 -0.31 16.93 8.61
CA PRO A 98 0.00 18.34 8.51
C PRO A 98 -0.18 18.91 9.90
N GLU A 99 0.81 19.64 10.42
CA GLU A 99 0.66 20.48 11.61
C GLU A 99 -0.76 21.09 11.64
N PRO A 100 -1.49 21.11 12.78
CA PRO A 100 -2.94 21.36 12.82
C PRO A 100 -3.40 22.72 12.26
N ALA A 101 -2.52 23.48 11.66
CA ALA A 101 -2.80 24.81 11.10
C ALA A 101 -3.37 24.80 9.67
N SER A 102 -3.43 23.68 8.95
CA SER A 102 -3.98 23.65 7.59
C SER A 102 -4.81 22.39 7.31
N ALA A 103 -5.94 22.28 7.99
CA ALA A 103 -6.93 21.21 7.81
C ALA A 103 -7.54 21.08 6.40
N SER A 104 -6.99 21.67 5.36
CA SER A 104 -7.58 21.73 4.03
C SER A 104 -6.92 20.88 2.95
N GLN A 105 -5.79 20.21 3.21
CA GLN A 105 -5.15 19.36 2.20
C GLN A 105 -4.47 18.14 2.83
N GLN A 106 -5.23 17.13 3.13
CA GLN A 106 -4.73 15.76 3.34
C GLN A 106 -4.36 15.16 1.97
N ASP A 107 -3.28 15.60 1.36
CA ASP A 107 -2.77 14.96 0.16
C ASP A 107 -1.65 13.98 0.53
N VAL A 108 -1.62 12.82 -0.11
CA VAL A 108 -0.52 11.86 0.06
C VAL A 108 0.74 12.35 -0.64
N TYR A 109 1.90 12.09 -0.04
CA TYR A 109 3.19 12.47 -0.61
C TYR A 109 3.43 11.81 -1.95
N SER A 110 4.15 12.51 -2.82
CA SER A 110 4.63 11.93 -4.06
C SER A 110 6.07 11.45 -3.94
N TYR A 111 6.38 10.40 -4.68
CA TYR A 111 7.66 9.73 -4.69
C TYR A 111 8.16 9.54 -6.11
N THR A 112 9.49 9.55 -6.26
CA THR A 112 10.15 8.95 -7.41
C THR A 112 10.58 7.55 -7.03
N ILE A 113 10.26 6.57 -7.87
CA ILE A 113 10.60 5.17 -7.67
C ILE A 113 11.53 4.72 -8.79
N ASP A 114 12.71 4.25 -8.42
CA ASP A 114 13.60 3.54 -9.32
C ASP A 114 13.39 2.05 -9.20
N PHE A 115 13.20 1.42 -10.33
CA PHE A 115 12.94 0.01 -10.44
C PHE A 115 13.96 -0.65 -11.35
N PHE A 116 14.79 -1.49 -10.74
CA PHE A 116 15.82 -2.23 -11.45
C PHE A 116 15.29 -3.61 -11.83
N THR A 117 15.04 -3.82 -13.11
CA THR A 117 14.72 -5.12 -13.71
C THR A 117 15.54 -5.27 -14.98
N PRO A 118 16.64 -6.03 -14.96
CA PRO A 118 17.41 -6.24 -16.20
C PRO A 118 16.55 -6.93 -17.28
N PRO A 119 16.65 -6.54 -18.55
CA PRO A 119 17.58 -5.53 -19.10
C PRO A 119 16.99 -4.11 -19.14
N ASP A 120 15.85 -3.85 -18.57
CA ASP A 120 15.07 -2.62 -18.77
C ASP A 120 14.76 -1.89 -17.44
N PRO A 121 15.76 -1.21 -16.85
CA PRO A 121 15.53 -0.45 -15.62
C PRO A 121 14.68 0.79 -15.88
N ARG A 122 13.75 1.09 -14.96
CA ARG A 122 12.74 2.12 -15.09
C ARG A 122 12.73 3.07 -13.91
N ARG A 123 12.34 4.31 -14.19
CA ARG A 123 12.03 5.34 -13.20
C ARG A 123 10.59 5.76 -13.35
N TYR A 124 9.86 5.77 -12.23
CA TYR A 124 8.50 6.28 -12.13
C TYR A 124 8.51 7.57 -11.33
N ARG A 125 7.89 8.62 -11.87
CA ARG A 125 7.81 9.94 -11.21
C ARG A 125 6.39 10.27 -10.82
N GLY A 126 6.25 11.14 -9.81
CA GLY A 126 4.96 11.57 -9.31
C GLY A 126 4.14 10.38 -8.80
N VAL A 127 4.80 9.40 -8.17
CA VAL A 127 4.13 8.21 -7.66
C VAL A 127 3.45 8.54 -6.36
N LYS A 128 2.18 8.19 -6.25
CA LYS A 128 1.39 8.24 -5.02
C LYS A 128 0.80 6.88 -4.71
N VAL A 129 0.59 6.60 -3.42
CA VAL A 129 -0.07 5.38 -2.97
C VAL A 129 -1.57 5.58 -3.04
N GLU A 130 -2.25 4.86 -3.94
CA GLU A 130 -3.70 4.89 -4.09
C GLU A 130 -4.37 4.07 -2.98
N ARG A 131 -3.83 2.88 -2.72
CA ARG A 131 -4.38 1.98 -1.71
C ARG A 131 -3.24 1.21 -1.04
N LEU A 132 -3.37 1.03 0.27
CA LEU A 132 -2.50 0.17 1.07
C LEU A 132 -3.34 -0.93 1.69
N GLU A 133 -2.87 -2.16 1.61
CA GLU A 133 -3.38 -3.28 2.38
C GLU A 133 -2.29 -3.81 3.30
N ILE A 134 -2.56 -3.84 4.59
CA ILE A 134 -1.73 -4.48 5.60
C ILE A 134 -2.37 -5.82 5.89
N ARG A 135 -1.74 -6.93 5.53
CA ARG A 135 -2.29 -8.27 5.72
C ARG A 135 -1.35 -9.17 6.47
N THR A 136 -1.90 -9.93 7.39
CA THR A 136 -1.19 -11.03 8.02
C THR A 136 -1.30 -12.27 7.13
N THR A 137 -0.18 -12.64 6.50
CA THR A 137 -0.10 -13.84 5.66
C THR A 137 1.19 -14.58 5.98
N PRO A 138 1.22 -15.89 6.18
CA PRO A 138 2.49 -16.59 6.36
C PRO A 138 3.43 -16.29 5.18
N PRO A 139 4.73 -15.98 5.40
CA PRO A 139 5.46 -16.11 6.66
C PRO A 139 5.41 -14.89 7.59
N GLY A 140 4.75 -13.78 7.25
CA GLY A 140 4.74 -12.57 8.08
C GLY A 140 3.73 -11.53 7.65
N LEU A 141 3.84 -10.33 8.20
CA LEU A 141 3.03 -9.20 7.80
C LEU A 141 3.44 -8.74 6.40
N ARG A 142 2.47 -8.55 5.54
CA ARG A 142 2.66 -8.08 4.16
C ARG A 142 1.98 -6.73 3.96
N LEU A 143 2.66 -5.85 3.24
CA LEU A 143 2.13 -4.57 2.77
C LEU A 143 1.95 -4.66 1.26
N ARG A 144 0.72 -4.58 0.78
CA ARG A 144 0.42 -4.45 -0.64
C ARG A 144 0.05 -3.01 -0.94
N LEU A 145 0.84 -2.35 -1.78
CA LEU A 145 0.65 -0.96 -2.17
C LEU A 145 0.19 -0.91 -3.62
N TRP A 146 -0.99 -0.35 -3.87
CA TRP A 146 -1.38 0.07 -5.22
C TRP A 146 -0.81 1.44 -5.47
N LEU A 147 0.05 1.52 -6.46
CA LEU A 147 0.73 2.74 -6.84
C LEU A 147 0.11 3.32 -8.10
N ARG A 148 0.04 4.64 -8.16
CA ARG A 148 -0.30 5.37 -9.37
C ARG A 148 0.76 6.42 -9.62
N ALA A 149 1.33 6.45 -10.84
CA ALA A 149 2.41 7.33 -11.23
C ALA A 149 1.98 8.29 -12.34
N TRP A 150 2.60 9.47 -12.35
CA TRP A 150 2.47 10.39 -13.46
C TRP A 150 3.02 9.81 -14.76
N GLY A 151 4.15 9.12 -14.70
CA GLY A 151 4.76 8.53 -15.87
C GLY A 151 5.97 7.68 -15.56
N GLU A 152 6.40 6.99 -16.60
CA GLU A 152 7.52 6.07 -16.64
C GLU A 152 8.57 6.60 -17.58
N GLU A 153 9.86 6.44 -17.20
CA GLU A 153 11.01 6.82 -17.99
C GLU A 153 12.06 5.69 -17.94
N PRO A 154 12.73 5.36 -19.06
CA PRO A 154 13.90 4.50 -19.02
C PRO A 154 15.00 5.13 -18.11
N ASN A 155 15.70 4.31 -17.34
CA ASN A 155 16.78 4.77 -16.48
C ASN A 155 18.03 3.88 -16.68
N GLY A 156 18.77 4.14 -17.76
CA GLY A 156 19.96 3.37 -18.13
C GLY A 156 21.13 3.49 -17.15
N ASP A 157 21.11 4.49 -16.26
CA ASP A 157 22.17 4.72 -15.26
C ASP A 157 21.94 3.89 -13.99
N LEU A 158 20.83 3.14 -13.93
CA LEU A 158 20.51 2.31 -12.78
C LEU A 158 21.30 1.00 -12.82
N SER A 159 22.05 0.73 -11.77
CA SER A 159 22.83 -0.49 -11.59
C SER A 159 22.48 -1.18 -10.28
N GLU A 160 22.78 -2.46 -10.16
CA GLU A 160 22.43 -3.30 -9.00
C GLU A 160 23.14 -2.84 -7.72
N ASP A 161 24.34 -2.29 -7.82
CA ASP A 161 25.15 -1.78 -6.70
C ASP A 161 24.57 -0.53 -6.02
N LEU A 162 23.58 0.12 -6.62
CA LEU A 162 22.87 1.24 -5.99
C LEU A 162 21.81 0.80 -4.98
N PHE A 163 21.60 -0.50 -4.78
CA PHE A 163 20.59 -1.05 -3.87
C PHE A 163 21.27 -1.72 -2.68
N ASP A 164 21.27 -1.03 -1.55
CA ASP A 164 21.84 -1.51 -0.29
C ASP A 164 20.72 -1.94 0.67
N TYR A 165 20.79 -3.18 1.13
CA TYR A 165 19.87 -3.78 2.10
C TYR A 165 20.58 -4.19 3.39
N ALA A 166 21.85 -3.82 3.57
CA ALA A 166 22.66 -4.25 4.71
C ALA A 166 22.13 -3.78 6.08
N GLY A 167 21.35 -2.69 6.08
CA GLY A 167 20.72 -2.16 7.30
C GLY A 167 19.44 -2.85 7.74
N LEU A 168 18.93 -3.83 6.97
CA LEU A 168 17.68 -4.48 7.31
C LEU A 168 17.89 -5.61 8.33
N THR A 169 17.03 -5.63 9.33
CA THR A 169 16.97 -6.70 10.33
C THR A 169 16.53 -8.02 9.67
N PRO A 170 17.04 -9.18 10.09
CA PRO A 170 16.60 -10.45 9.51
C PRO A 170 15.13 -10.78 9.79
N GLY A 171 14.30 -10.68 8.78
CA GLY A 171 12.90 -11.11 8.76
C GLY A 171 11.87 -9.98 9.01
N PRO A 172 10.64 -10.16 8.53
CA PRO A 172 9.54 -9.23 8.72
C PRO A 172 8.86 -9.45 10.09
N PHE A 173 7.97 -8.53 10.47
CA PHE A 173 7.01 -8.77 11.56
C PHE A 173 6.16 -10.01 11.30
N ARG A 174 5.84 -10.77 12.36
CA ARG A 174 5.13 -12.06 12.27
C ARG A 174 3.86 -12.04 13.11
N LEU A 175 2.79 -12.66 12.59
CA LEU A 175 1.52 -12.76 13.34
C LEU A 175 1.67 -13.54 14.65
N ARG A 176 2.50 -14.60 14.70
CA ARG A 176 2.69 -15.39 15.93
C ARG A 176 3.24 -14.59 17.11
N ASP A 177 3.89 -13.46 16.81
CA ASP A 177 4.50 -12.57 17.79
C ASP A 177 3.61 -11.33 18.04
N ALA A 178 2.34 -11.40 17.58
CA ALA A 178 1.35 -10.32 17.70
C ALA A 178 0.42 -10.53 18.89
N SER A 179 0.08 -9.43 19.55
CA SER A 179 -1.08 -9.34 20.41
C SER A 179 -2.17 -8.54 19.70
N VAL A 180 -3.37 -9.10 19.58
CA VAL A 180 -4.49 -8.46 18.88
C VAL A 180 -5.68 -8.36 19.82
N GLY A 181 -6.32 -7.21 19.85
CA GLY A 181 -7.45 -6.92 20.71
C GLY A 181 -8.62 -6.25 19.99
N LEU A 182 -9.83 -6.52 20.45
CA LEU A 182 -11.05 -5.85 20.05
C LEU A 182 -11.75 -5.35 21.32
N ASN A 183 -12.05 -4.05 21.41
CA ASN A 183 -12.55 -3.40 22.63
C ASN A 183 -11.69 -3.69 23.87
N GLY A 184 -10.36 -3.74 23.70
CA GLY A 184 -9.43 -4.03 24.80
C GLY A 184 -9.39 -5.49 25.23
N ALA A 185 -10.21 -6.37 24.66
CA ALA A 185 -10.19 -7.81 24.92
C ALA A 185 -9.32 -8.51 23.87
N GLY A 186 -8.37 -9.35 24.32
CA GLY A 186 -7.52 -10.12 23.42
C GLY A 186 -8.32 -11.14 22.59
N ILE A 187 -7.96 -11.24 21.31
CA ILE A 187 -8.56 -12.20 20.38
C ILE A 187 -7.58 -13.37 20.21
N LEU A 188 -7.95 -14.54 20.69
CA LEU A 188 -7.10 -15.73 20.64
C LEU A 188 -7.33 -16.62 19.41
N ASP A 189 -8.50 -16.50 18.77
CA ASP A 189 -8.95 -17.32 17.64
C ASP A 189 -8.84 -16.62 16.28
N LEU A 190 -8.05 -15.54 16.20
CA LEU A 190 -7.78 -14.81 14.97
C LEU A 190 -6.81 -15.57 14.08
N GLU A 191 -7.24 -15.91 12.86
CA GLU A 191 -6.38 -16.53 11.85
C GLU A 191 -5.64 -15.48 11.02
N GLU A 192 -6.35 -14.41 10.66
CA GLU A 192 -5.82 -13.33 9.87
C GLU A 192 -6.54 -12.00 10.16
N PHE A 193 -5.83 -10.91 9.96
CA PHE A 193 -6.45 -9.59 9.83
C PHE A 193 -5.89 -8.85 8.63
N GLY A 194 -6.69 -7.93 8.10
CA GLY A 194 -6.29 -7.02 7.04
C GLY A 194 -6.80 -5.62 7.33
N ILE A 195 -5.91 -4.62 7.26
CA ILE A 195 -6.28 -3.20 7.28
C ILE A 195 -6.13 -2.68 5.86
N ILE A 196 -7.17 -2.07 5.34
CA ILE A 196 -7.21 -1.51 3.99
C ILE A 196 -7.40 -0.01 4.10
N VAL A 197 -6.46 0.75 3.56
CA VAL A 197 -6.53 2.20 3.42
C VAL A 197 -6.68 2.53 1.94
N ASP A 198 -7.72 3.24 1.58
CA ASP A 198 -7.98 3.71 0.21
C ASP A 198 -7.98 5.24 0.19
N ASN A 199 -7.07 5.83 -0.55
CA ASN A 199 -6.92 7.28 -0.68
C ASN A 199 -7.75 7.86 -1.84
N ALA A 200 -8.50 7.05 -2.55
CA ALA A 200 -9.39 7.45 -3.64
C ALA A 200 -8.73 8.46 -4.62
N LEU A 201 -7.52 8.15 -5.10
CA LEU A 201 -6.75 9.06 -5.95
C LEU A 201 -7.51 9.42 -7.22
N ALA A 202 -7.72 10.71 -7.43
CA ALA A 202 -8.27 11.26 -8.66
C ALA A 202 -7.12 11.76 -9.56
N ALA A 203 -7.17 11.39 -10.84
CA ALA A 203 -6.26 11.89 -11.86
C ALA A 203 -6.94 12.97 -12.71
N GLY A 204 -6.29 14.13 -12.81
CA GLY A 204 -6.77 15.20 -13.69
C GLY A 204 -6.38 14.96 -15.15
N PRO A 205 -7.29 15.14 -16.10
CA PRO A 205 -7.00 14.98 -17.52
C PRO A 205 -6.01 16.05 -18.02
N THR A 206 -5.19 15.68 -19.01
CA THR A 206 -4.38 16.64 -19.75
C THR A 206 -4.50 16.43 -21.26
N MET A 207 -4.23 17.50 -22.02
CA MET A 207 -4.07 17.40 -23.47
C MET A 207 -2.82 16.60 -23.88
N GLY A 208 -1.86 16.42 -22.95
CA GLY A 208 -0.61 15.67 -23.18
C GLY A 208 -0.66 14.19 -22.91
N GLY A 209 -1.84 13.64 -22.59
CA GLY A 209 -2.04 12.20 -22.37
C GLY A 209 -1.54 11.68 -21.02
N ARG A 210 -0.81 12.48 -20.22
CA ARG A 210 -0.40 12.12 -18.85
C ARG A 210 -1.22 12.93 -17.84
N PRO A 211 -1.44 12.43 -16.59
CA PRO A 211 -2.20 13.18 -15.59
C PRO A 211 -1.60 14.55 -15.32
N ALA A 212 -2.43 15.59 -15.26
CA ALA A 212 -1.99 16.93 -14.84
C ALA A 212 -1.62 16.93 -13.38
N TYR A 213 -2.36 16.14 -12.59
CA TYR A 213 -2.20 15.97 -11.14
C TYR A 213 -2.77 14.63 -10.70
N LEU A 214 -2.31 14.18 -9.54
CA LEU A 214 -2.90 13.11 -8.77
C LEU A 214 -3.23 13.69 -7.39
N ILE A 215 -4.50 13.74 -7.03
CA ILE A 215 -4.98 14.31 -5.76
C ILE A 215 -5.70 13.21 -4.98
N ALA A 216 -5.42 13.12 -3.68
CA ALA A 216 -6.16 12.22 -2.81
C ALA A 216 -7.60 12.74 -2.62
N GLY A 217 -8.55 11.81 -2.69
CA GLY A 217 -9.94 12.03 -2.34
C GLY A 217 -10.20 11.74 -0.85
N PRO A 218 -11.47 11.58 -0.48
CA PRO A 218 -11.82 11.15 0.86
C PRO A 218 -11.23 9.77 1.15
N ARG A 219 -10.40 9.68 2.21
CA ARG A 219 -9.83 8.43 2.64
C ARG A 219 -10.89 7.53 3.25
N SER A 220 -10.81 6.25 2.96
CA SER A 220 -11.58 5.22 3.67
C SER A 220 -10.65 4.18 4.25
N ILE A 221 -10.95 3.75 5.47
CA ILE A 221 -10.18 2.72 6.16
C ILE A 221 -11.13 1.62 6.59
N SER A 222 -10.79 0.37 6.30
CA SER A 222 -11.57 -0.79 6.71
C SER A 222 -10.67 -1.86 7.32
N LEU A 223 -11.23 -2.60 8.27
CA LEU A 223 -10.62 -3.74 8.93
C LEU A 223 -11.35 -5.02 8.50
N GLU A 224 -10.60 -5.99 8.04
CA GLU A 224 -11.07 -7.35 7.77
C GLU A 224 -10.53 -8.29 8.84
N LEU A 225 -11.39 -9.09 9.46
CA LEU A 225 -11.01 -10.08 10.45
C LEU A 225 -11.44 -11.46 9.97
N GLY A 226 -10.49 -12.39 9.84
CA GLY A 226 -10.73 -13.82 9.61
C GLY A 226 -10.58 -14.59 10.92
N ARG A 227 -11.66 -15.26 11.37
CA ARG A 227 -11.72 -15.98 12.64
C ARG A 227 -12.31 -17.37 12.48
N LEU A 228 -11.94 -18.27 13.41
CA LEU A 228 -12.53 -19.60 13.49
C LEU A 228 -13.98 -19.58 14.04
N HIS A 229 -14.30 -18.59 14.88
CA HIS A 229 -15.65 -18.44 15.45
C HIS A 229 -16.12 -16.99 15.45
N VAL A 230 -17.41 -16.74 15.19
CA VAL A 230 -18.03 -15.43 15.41
C VAL A 230 -18.26 -15.24 16.90
N SER A 231 -17.73 -14.16 17.46
CA SER A 231 -18.07 -13.79 18.83
C SER A 231 -19.42 -13.08 18.88
N ASP A 232 -20.17 -13.30 19.95
CA ASP A 232 -21.41 -12.55 20.22
C ASP A 232 -21.21 -11.04 20.22
N LEU A 233 -19.98 -10.60 20.53
CA LEU A 233 -19.58 -9.20 20.49
C LEU A 233 -19.80 -8.56 19.12
N LEU A 234 -19.34 -9.20 18.02
CA LEU A 234 -19.50 -8.66 16.67
C LEU A 234 -20.97 -8.65 16.25
N ASN A 235 -21.70 -9.72 16.54
CA ASN A 235 -23.13 -9.81 16.25
C ASN A 235 -23.93 -8.74 17.01
N THR A 236 -23.60 -8.52 18.28
CA THR A 236 -24.23 -7.49 19.10
C THR A 236 -23.90 -6.10 18.57
N ALA A 237 -22.63 -5.83 18.24
CA ALA A 237 -22.21 -4.54 17.69
C ALA A 237 -22.93 -4.19 16.38
N ILE A 238 -23.15 -5.17 15.49
CA ILE A 238 -23.96 -4.93 14.28
C ILE A 238 -25.41 -4.59 14.61
N ARG A 239 -26.04 -5.37 15.51
CA ARG A 239 -27.45 -5.16 15.86
C ARG A 239 -27.70 -3.83 16.53
N GLU A 240 -26.77 -3.40 17.36
CA GLU A 240 -26.90 -2.18 18.18
C GLU A 240 -26.27 -0.96 17.50
N GLY A 241 -25.50 -1.14 16.41
CA GLY A 241 -24.71 -0.08 15.81
C GLY A 241 -23.64 0.47 16.76
N ALA A 242 -23.17 -0.36 17.69
CA ALA A 242 -22.19 0.05 18.69
C ALA A 242 -20.79 0.17 18.11
N PRO A 243 -20.01 1.22 18.46
CA PRO A 243 -18.64 1.34 18.03
C PRO A 243 -17.74 0.30 18.70
N LEU A 244 -16.76 -0.17 17.95
CA LEU A 244 -15.70 -1.06 18.39
C LEU A 244 -14.35 -0.35 18.26
N SER A 245 -13.33 -0.86 18.98
CA SER A 245 -11.94 -0.46 18.77
C SER A 245 -11.09 -1.69 18.46
N PHE A 246 -10.07 -1.52 17.64
CA PHE A 246 -9.12 -2.58 17.30
C PHE A 246 -7.70 -2.14 17.64
N SER A 247 -6.92 -3.05 18.17
CA SER A 247 -5.48 -2.85 18.40
C SER A 247 -4.70 -4.09 18.00
N ALA A 248 -3.54 -3.88 17.40
CA ALA A 248 -2.59 -4.94 17.11
C ALA A 248 -1.17 -4.45 17.42
N ALA A 249 -0.44 -5.19 18.23
CA ALA A 249 0.96 -4.94 18.50
C ALA A 249 1.77 -6.16 18.05
N LEU A 250 2.74 -5.95 17.17
CA LEU A 250 3.59 -6.98 16.61
C LEU A 250 5.02 -6.74 17.10
N ALA A 251 5.52 -7.66 17.94
CA ALA A 251 6.88 -7.62 18.43
C ALA A 251 7.81 -8.36 17.46
N HIS A 252 9.02 -7.83 17.27
CA HIS A 252 10.07 -8.48 16.51
C HIS A 252 11.20 -8.94 17.44
N PRO A 253 11.80 -10.13 17.23
CA PRO A 253 12.87 -10.65 18.10
C PRO A 253 14.08 -9.73 18.30
N ALA A 254 14.33 -8.82 17.36
CA ALA A 254 15.40 -7.83 17.45
C ALA A 254 15.03 -6.59 18.30
N GLY A 255 13.87 -6.59 18.99
CA GLY A 255 13.45 -5.49 19.85
C GLY A 255 12.72 -4.37 19.12
N HIS A 256 12.29 -4.58 17.86
CA HIS A 256 11.41 -3.67 17.15
C HIS A 256 9.95 -3.98 17.47
N GLU A 257 9.09 -2.99 17.34
CA GLU A 257 7.65 -3.14 17.56
C GLU A 257 6.87 -2.31 16.53
N LEU A 258 5.78 -2.89 16.05
CA LEU A 258 4.76 -2.18 15.25
C LEU A 258 3.45 -2.26 16.01
N ALA A 259 2.88 -1.12 16.37
CA ALA A 259 1.54 -1.04 16.92
C ALA A 259 0.61 -0.35 15.93
N LEU A 260 -0.60 -0.90 15.78
CA LEU A 260 -1.67 -0.41 14.93
C LEU A 260 -2.93 -0.28 15.77
N GLU A 261 -3.62 0.85 15.69
CA GLU A 261 -4.84 1.11 16.43
C GLU A 261 -5.90 1.77 15.52
N LEU A 262 -7.09 1.22 15.54
CA LEU A 262 -8.29 1.79 14.93
C LEU A 262 -9.27 2.12 16.08
N PRO A 263 -9.35 3.39 16.49
CA PRO A 263 -10.06 3.77 17.72
C PRO A 263 -11.57 3.61 17.62
N VAL A 264 -12.13 3.81 16.43
CA VAL A 264 -13.58 3.70 16.20
C VAL A 264 -13.86 2.91 14.95
N LEU A 265 -14.57 1.82 15.09
CA LEU A 265 -14.97 0.92 14.02
C LEU A 265 -16.46 0.60 14.12
N TYR A 266 -17.13 0.55 12.99
CA TYR A 266 -18.51 0.05 12.89
C TYR A 266 -18.51 -1.22 12.06
N ALA A 267 -19.16 -2.26 12.57
CA ALA A 267 -19.29 -3.51 11.86
C ALA A 267 -20.24 -3.33 10.66
N ALA A 268 -19.72 -3.56 9.45
CA ALA A 268 -20.45 -3.39 8.21
C ALA A 268 -21.05 -4.71 7.71
N GLU A 269 -20.29 -5.79 7.80
CA GLU A 269 -20.69 -7.09 7.25
C GLU A 269 -20.06 -8.23 8.06
N ILE A 270 -20.83 -9.30 8.29
CA ILE A 270 -20.33 -10.58 8.77
C ILE A 270 -20.77 -11.66 7.80
N ASN A 271 -19.82 -12.39 7.26
CA ASN A 271 -20.05 -13.54 6.40
C ASN A 271 -19.72 -14.82 7.14
N ASP A 272 -20.72 -15.58 7.51
CA ASP A 272 -20.63 -16.91 8.12
C ASP A 272 -20.71 -17.98 7.02
N GLY A 273 -19.63 -18.13 6.26
CA GLY A 273 -19.60 -19.03 5.13
C GLY A 273 -18.86 -20.33 5.40
N ALA A 274 -19.46 -21.26 6.11
CA ALA A 274 -18.91 -22.61 6.17
C ALA A 274 -19.87 -23.63 5.54
N PRO A 275 -19.39 -24.49 4.63
CA PRO A 275 -20.13 -25.69 4.29
C PRO A 275 -20.26 -26.59 5.52
N PRO A 276 -21.33 -27.40 5.63
CA PRO A 276 -21.64 -28.16 6.84
C PRO A 276 -20.57 -29.12 7.36
N TRP A 277 -19.55 -29.42 6.56
CA TRP A 277 -18.44 -30.32 6.88
C TRP A 277 -17.10 -29.59 7.15
N ALA A 278 -17.05 -28.26 7.09
CA ALA A 278 -15.86 -27.49 7.35
C ALA A 278 -15.93 -26.78 8.70
N VAL A 279 -14.77 -26.49 9.27
CA VAL A 279 -14.69 -25.59 10.43
C VAL A 279 -15.31 -24.25 10.03
N ALA A 280 -16.27 -23.78 10.80
CA ALA A 280 -16.92 -22.49 10.55
C ALA A 280 -15.87 -21.38 10.61
N ARG A 281 -15.64 -20.73 9.48
CA ARG A 281 -14.81 -19.55 9.36
C ARG A 281 -15.69 -18.36 9.10
N SER A 282 -15.51 -17.34 9.91
CA SER A 282 -16.25 -16.10 9.78
C SER A 282 -15.32 -15.01 9.32
N ARG A 283 -15.78 -14.20 8.38
CA ARG A 283 -15.12 -12.98 7.97
C ARG A 283 -15.95 -11.79 8.35
N ALA A 284 -15.40 -10.90 9.14
CA ALA A 284 -16.02 -9.63 9.47
C ALA A 284 -15.32 -8.49 8.75
N VAL A 285 -16.10 -7.57 8.19
CA VAL A 285 -15.62 -6.31 7.61
C VAL A 285 -16.15 -5.18 8.48
N LEU A 286 -15.22 -4.36 8.98
CA LEU A 286 -15.51 -3.20 9.80
C LEU A 286 -15.00 -1.95 9.11
N GLN A 287 -15.78 -0.87 9.16
CA GLN A 287 -15.42 0.42 8.60
C GLN A 287 -14.93 1.33 9.71
N ALA A 288 -13.76 1.94 9.54
CA ALA A 288 -13.25 2.93 10.47
C ALA A 288 -14.02 4.25 10.34
N ALA A 289 -14.19 4.91 11.47
CA ALA A 289 -14.69 6.26 11.57
C ALA A 289 -13.74 7.09 12.43
N THR A 290 -13.74 8.38 12.20
CA THR A 290 -12.92 9.33 12.95
C THR A 290 -13.39 9.43 14.40
N ASP A 291 -12.49 9.36 15.34
CA ASP A 291 -12.79 9.57 16.75
C ASP A 291 -13.03 11.06 17.08
N VAL A 292 -13.34 11.34 18.36
CA VAL A 292 -13.55 12.72 18.84
C VAL A 292 -12.31 13.63 18.73
N SER A 293 -11.13 13.02 18.52
CA SER A 293 -9.85 13.74 18.33
C SER A 293 -9.46 13.86 16.85
N GLY A 294 -10.32 13.42 15.94
CA GLY A 294 -10.08 13.46 14.51
C GLY A 294 -9.21 12.31 13.99
N ARG A 295 -9.07 11.19 14.76
CA ARG A 295 -8.20 10.07 14.40
C ARG A 295 -9.02 8.90 13.85
N ASP A 296 -8.59 8.31 12.76
CA ASP A 296 -9.17 7.11 12.16
C ASP A 296 -8.21 5.91 12.15
N LEU A 297 -6.90 6.16 12.11
CA LEU A 297 -5.84 5.16 12.28
C LEU A 297 -4.66 5.78 13.02
N VAL A 298 -4.16 5.07 14.03
CA VAL A 298 -2.91 5.40 14.74
C VAL A 298 -1.94 4.26 14.54
N TYR A 299 -0.71 4.57 14.20
CA TYR A 299 0.35 3.57 14.22
C TYR A 299 1.59 4.12 14.92
N SER A 300 2.38 3.21 15.47
CA SER A 300 3.72 3.50 15.95
C SER A 300 4.69 2.42 15.54
N VAL A 301 5.88 2.85 15.14
CA VAL A 301 7.01 1.94 14.86
C VAL A 301 8.12 2.27 15.83
N THR A 302 8.51 1.27 16.62
CA THR A 302 9.65 1.35 17.53
C THR A 302 10.82 0.59 16.94
N LEU A 303 11.93 1.28 16.69
CA LEU A 303 13.17 0.68 16.18
C LEU A 303 14.22 0.69 17.30
N ALA A 304 14.52 -0.50 17.87
CA ALA A 304 15.58 -0.71 18.85
C ALA A 304 15.66 0.37 19.96
N GLY A 305 14.50 0.80 20.49
CA GLY A 305 14.43 1.80 21.57
C GLY A 305 14.11 3.22 21.12
N THR A 306 13.98 3.50 19.83
CA THR A 306 13.48 4.78 19.32
C THR A 306 12.06 4.59 18.77
N THR A 307 11.10 5.23 19.40
CA THR A 307 9.68 5.14 18.97
C THR A 307 9.31 6.34 18.12
N THR A 308 8.75 6.08 16.94
CA THR A 308 8.08 7.08 16.11
C THR A 308 6.59 6.76 16.11
N THR A 309 5.78 7.64 16.64
CA THR A 309 4.32 7.50 16.64
C THR A 309 3.74 8.49 15.65
N THR A 310 2.85 8.02 14.79
CA THR A 310 2.11 8.86 13.85
C THR A 310 0.61 8.59 14.02
N THR A 311 -0.17 9.66 14.06
CA THR A 311 -1.62 9.66 14.25
C THR A 311 -2.28 10.24 13.01
N PHE A 312 -3.33 9.63 12.52
CA PHE A 312 -4.11 10.06 11.36
C PHE A 312 -5.59 10.15 11.67
#